data_f88a74cf62ba6d5970e9f8d77fd3378f
#
_entry.id   f88a74cf62ba6d5970e9f8d77fd3378f
#
_cell.length_a   1.000
_cell.length_b   1.000
_cell.length_c   1.000
_cell.angle_alpha   90.00
_cell.angle_beta   90.00
_cell.angle_gamma   90.00
#
_symmetry.space_group_name_H-M   'P 1'
#
loop_
_entity.id
_entity.type
_entity.pdbx_description
1 polymer ?
#
loop_
_entity_poly.entity_id
_entity_poly.type
_entity_poly.pdbx_seq_one_letter_code
_entity_poly.pdbx_strand_id
1 'polypeptide(L)'
;VLFAVGGAFALCLPSAAVPMWARRYNVACSTCHNWPAFQLTAVGLDFLRRGHRLKGDGFDKDWTHLVAGHVEWEYDAATGSTNQFNSPEFHLHAGGALTENFSGYLNANVNNEIEAAYLQYTKEWGDDTYFTARGGRLSPTLLRNYGNGLEAGASDPLILSDTTLNANPFTPDRTNNGIDVGGRYQMFFAQVGVLNGDDVAGQASVGHHKDFYATLEATPDGVSGVGLYYHHGGYDLGDPTAPPQLADSYHREGVFANYSQPLFRIAGAYLYGQDHVATVTPDRKIQGWYAQVNGYPSGWVAVWVRYDDTKTTDETGQLRTRQGTVGATFKVFEMNTTSARIALEAGRQEMPGTHTNLGVANLIWAF
;
A
#
# COMPACT_ATOMS: atom_id res chain seq x y z
N VAL A 1 -12.78 -0.53 34.57
CA VAL A 1 -11.79 -0.82 33.49
C VAL A 1 -11.63 0.39 32.59
N LEU A 2 -12.71 1.04 32.13
CA LEU A 2 -12.64 2.24 31.28
C LEU A 2 -11.93 3.45 31.94
N PHE A 3 -12.03 3.60 33.25
CA PHE A 3 -11.35 4.69 33.97
C PHE A 3 -9.84 4.46 34.17
N ALA A 4 -9.38 3.21 34.15
CA ALA A 4 -7.95 2.90 34.26
C ALA A 4 -7.18 3.14 32.95
N VAL A 5 -7.85 2.97 31.82
CA VAL A 5 -7.26 3.25 30.49
C VAL A 5 -7.14 4.76 30.27
N GLY A 6 -8.15 5.56 30.67
CA GLY A 6 -8.09 7.02 30.58
C GLY A 6 -6.98 7.66 31.43
N GLY A 7 -6.64 7.05 32.57
CA GLY A 7 -5.59 7.55 33.47
C GLY A 7 -4.16 7.29 32.95
N ALA A 8 -3.94 6.24 32.19
CA ALA A 8 -2.65 5.93 31.61
C ALA A 8 -2.28 6.88 30.45
N PHE A 9 -3.27 7.42 29.76
CA PHE A 9 -3.05 8.42 28.68
C PHE A 9 -2.64 9.80 29.20
N ALA A 10 -2.94 10.14 30.46
CA ALA A 10 -2.67 11.46 31.02
C ALA A 10 -1.22 11.64 31.54
N LEU A 11 -0.43 10.57 31.60
CA LEU A 11 0.94 10.59 32.13
C LEU A 11 2.02 10.41 31.06
N CYS A 12 1.66 10.23 29.79
CA CYS A 12 2.64 10.28 28.71
C CYS A 12 2.99 11.73 28.42
N LEU A 13 4.12 12.18 29.00
CA LEU A 13 4.82 13.37 28.53
C LEU A 13 4.93 13.30 27.00
N PRO A 14 4.92 14.45 26.28
CA PRO A 14 4.93 14.47 24.82
C PRO A 14 6.21 13.83 24.29
N SER A 15 6.19 12.55 24.16
CA SER A 15 7.18 11.78 23.44
C SER A 15 6.86 11.91 21.96
N ALA A 16 7.75 12.56 21.29
CA ALA A 16 7.63 12.96 19.92
C ALA A 16 7.50 11.77 18.97
N ALA A 17 6.31 11.43 18.54
CA ALA A 17 6.21 10.34 17.63
C ALA A 17 5.56 10.74 16.36
N VAL A 18 6.12 10.56 15.38
CA VAL A 18 5.96 10.60 14.15
C VAL A 18 5.90 10.76 13.47
N PRO A 19 5.58 10.58 12.52
CA PRO A 19 6.44 10.14 11.46
C PRO A 19 7.66 11.02 11.51
N MET A 20 8.77 10.34 11.53
CA MET A 20 10.09 10.98 11.58
C MET A 20 10.20 12.20 10.67
N TRP A 21 9.49 12.16 9.54
CA TRP A 21 9.50 13.27 8.58
C TRP A 21 8.71 14.50 9.04
N ALA A 22 7.61 14.32 9.77
CA ALA A 22 6.88 15.46 10.34
C ALA A 22 7.75 16.18 11.40
N ARG A 23 8.56 15.44 12.17
CA ARG A 23 9.59 16.04 13.06
C ARG A 23 10.67 16.77 12.27
N ARG A 24 11.24 16.09 11.27
CA ARG A 24 12.32 16.61 10.44
C ARG A 24 11.98 17.95 9.80
N TYR A 25 10.79 18.04 9.25
CA TYR A 25 10.35 19.23 8.51
C TYR A 25 9.48 20.18 9.35
N ASN A 26 9.20 19.83 10.60
CA ASN A 26 8.32 20.58 11.49
C ASN A 26 6.96 20.90 10.86
N VAL A 27 6.34 19.90 10.30
CA VAL A 27 5.03 19.98 9.62
C VAL A 27 4.02 19.05 10.26
N ALA A 28 2.73 19.38 10.11
CA ALA A 28 1.65 18.50 10.54
C ALA A 28 1.50 17.27 9.59
N CYS A 29 0.94 16.16 10.08
CA CYS A 29 0.63 14.99 9.25
C CYS A 29 -0.27 15.34 8.05
N SER A 30 -1.15 16.31 8.22
CA SER A 30 -2.03 16.83 7.18
C SER A 30 -1.32 17.54 6.03
N THR A 31 -0.03 17.83 6.14
CA THR A 31 0.78 18.34 5.01
C THR A 31 0.94 17.27 3.93
N CYS A 32 1.17 16.02 4.33
CA CYS A 32 1.40 14.91 3.43
C CYS A 32 0.18 14.00 3.26
N HIS A 33 -0.77 14.03 4.19
CA HIS A 33 -1.95 13.15 4.19
C HIS A 33 -3.26 13.95 4.28
N ASN A 34 -4.33 13.44 3.67
CA ASN A 34 -5.70 13.88 3.93
C ASN A 34 -6.17 13.27 5.26
N TRP A 35 -5.63 13.79 6.34
CA TRP A 35 -5.85 13.28 7.69
C TRP A 35 -7.32 13.44 8.14
N PRO A 36 -7.96 12.44 8.80
CA PRO A 36 -7.39 11.24 9.41
C PRO A 36 -7.22 10.03 8.47
N ALA A 37 -7.57 10.14 7.22
CA ALA A 37 -7.24 9.14 6.21
C ALA A 37 -5.74 9.23 5.85
N PHE A 38 -5.11 8.11 5.49
CA PHE A 38 -3.69 8.13 5.09
C PHE A 38 -3.46 8.47 3.62
N GLN A 39 -4.48 8.86 2.90
CA GLN A 39 -4.37 9.28 1.51
C GLN A 39 -3.41 10.45 1.35
N LEU A 40 -2.53 10.34 0.37
CA LEU A 40 -1.53 11.36 0.13
C LEU A 40 -2.13 12.64 -0.47
N THR A 41 -1.65 13.77 -0.01
CA THR A 41 -1.77 15.05 -0.70
C THR A 41 -0.77 15.12 -1.87
N ALA A 42 -0.80 16.19 -2.67
CA ALA A 42 0.22 16.41 -3.71
C ALA A 42 1.64 16.46 -3.12
N VAL A 43 1.81 17.06 -1.95
CA VAL A 43 3.09 17.12 -1.24
C VAL A 43 3.53 15.71 -0.81
N GLY A 44 2.61 14.94 -0.23
CA GLY A 44 2.91 13.58 0.21
C GLY A 44 3.26 12.64 -0.94
N LEU A 45 2.56 12.77 -2.08
CA LEU A 45 2.84 11.98 -3.27
C LEU A 45 4.21 12.30 -3.88
N ASP A 46 4.54 13.57 -4.00
CA ASP A 46 5.85 13.99 -4.51
C ASP A 46 6.99 13.59 -3.57
N PHE A 47 6.77 13.72 -2.25
CA PHE A 47 7.68 13.28 -1.20
C PHE A 47 8.00 11.77 -1.30
N LEU A 48 6.96 10.94 -1.44
CA LEU A 48 7.12 9.49 -1.61
C LEU A 48 7.93 9.17 -2.87
N ARG A 49 7.61 9.78 -4.01
CA ARG A 49 8.28 9.55 -5.29
C ARG A 49 9.74 10.00 -5.29
N ARG A 50 10.08 11.03 -4.52
CA ARG A 50 11.47 11.50 -4.33
C ARG A 50 12.27 10.63 -3.35
N GLY A 51 11.69 9.54 -2.83
CA GLY A 51 12.36 8.65 -1.87
C GLY A 51 12.33 9.17 -0.45
N HIS A 52 11.17 9.67 -0.01
CA HIS A 52 10.92 10.17 1.33
C HIS A 52 11.78 11.38 1.69
N ARG A 53 11.90 12.32 0.76
CA ARG A 53 12.62 13.59 0.95
C ARG A 53 11.92 14.74 0.22
N LEU A 54 12.08 15.94 0.74
CA LEU A 54 11.71 17.15 0.02
C LEU A 54 12.80 17.56 -0.98
N LYS A 55 12.44 18.38 -1.95
CA LYS A 55 13.39 18.93 -2.92
C LYS A 55 14.53 19.65 -2.22
N GLY A 56 15.76 19.41 -2.67
CA GLY A 56 16.98 20.04 -2.13
C GLY A 56 17.38 19.58 -0.73
N ASP A 57 16.70 18.55 -0.19
CA ASP A 57 17.02 18.03 1.13
C ASP A 57 18.33 17.25 1.15
N GLY A 58 19.05 17.31 2.27
CA GLY A 58 20.34 16.67 2.51
C GLY A 58 20.33 15.84 3.79
N PHE A 59 21.52 15.32 4.15
CA PHE A 59 21.68 14.50 5.35
C PHE A 59 21.32 15.28 6.62
N ASP A 60 20.46 14.68 7.45
CA ASP A 60 20.15 15.17 8.79
C ASP A 60 20.99 14.41 9.83
N LYS A 61 21.63 15.15 10.72
CA LYS A 61 22.44 14.57 11.80
C LYS A 61 21.61 14.13 13.01
N ASP A 62 20.37 14.61 13.11
CA ASP A 62 19.47 14.21 14.19
C ASP A 62 18.81 12.86 13.83
N TRP A 63 19.29 11.80 14.46
CA TRP A 63 18.79 10.45 14.25
C TRP A 63 17.30 10.32 14.59
N THR A 64 16.76 11.17 15.48
CA THR A 64 15.33 11.16 15.81
C THR A 64 14.44 11.57 14.65
N HIS A 65 15.00 12.22 13.64
CA HIS A 65 14.36 12.56 12.39
C HIS A 65 14.41 11.44 11.34
N LEU A 66 15.14 10.37 11.64
CA LEU A 66 15.36 9.27 10.71
C LEU A 66 14.61 8.00 11.11
N VAL A 67 14.04 7.93 12.32
CA VAL A 67 13.40 6.72 12.85
C VAL A 67 12.04 7.06 13.45
N ALA A 68 11.06 6.21 13.21
CA ALA A 68 9.74 6.26 13.83
C ALA A 68 9.21 4.84 14.03
N GLY A 69 8.22 4.68 14.90
CA GLY A 69 7.47 3.46 15.05
C GLY A 69 5.97 3.71 14.94
N HIS A 70 5.23 2.66 14.66
CA HIS A 70 3.81 2.64 14.92
C HIS A 70 3.38 1.27 15.44
N VAL A 71 2.29 1.27 16.19
CA VAL A 71 1.64 0.06 16.68
C VAL A 71 0.25 0.03 16.09
N GLU A 72 -0.11 -1.12 15.59
CA GLU A 72 -1.42 -1.39 15.02
C GLU A 72 -2.12 -2.50 15.80
N TRP A 73 -3.38 -2.29 16.17
CA TRP A 73 -4.27 -3.29 16.72
C TRP A 73 -5.48 -3.42 15.83
N GLU A 74 -5.80 -4.64 15.50
CA GLU A 74 -6.96 -4.94 14.67
C GLU A 74 -7.88 -5.95 15.36
N TYR A 75 -9.17 -5.74 15.17
CA TYR A 75 -10.23 -6.67 15.53
C TYR A 75 -11.05 -7.01 14.31
N ASP A 76 -11.08 -8.27 13.99
CA ASP A 76 -11.84 -8.82 12.86
C ASP A 76 -13.10 -9.51 13.33
N ALA A 77 -14.18 -9.30 12.59
CA ALA A 77 -15.45 -9.98 12.77
C ALA A 77 -16.00 -10.42 11.42
N ALA A 78 -16.34 -11.69 11.29
CA ALA A 78 -17.00 -12.20 10.09
C ALA A 78 -18.04 -13.26 10.45
N THR A 79 -19.17 -13.24 9.74
CA THR A 79 -20.22 -14.24 9.94
C THR A 79 -19.68 -15.63 9.58
N GLY A 80 -19.77 -16.58 10.50
CA GLY A 80 -19.32 -17.96 10.29
C GLY A 80 -17.83 -18.20 10.56
N SER A 81 -17.10 -17.19 11.02
CA SER A 81 -15.74 -17.32 11.49
C SER A 81 -15.60 -16.89 12.96
N THR A 82 -14.44 -17.12 13.54
CA THR A 82 -14.10 -16.64 14.88
C THR A 82 -13.87 -15.13 14.84
N ASN A 83 -14.61 -14.39 15.65
CA ASN A 83 -14.29 -12.99 15.90
C ASN A 83 -13.07 -12.93 16.81
N GLN A 84 -12.05 -12.17 16.43
CA GLN A 84 -10.79 -12.17 17.14
C GLN A 84 -10.09 -10.80 17.15
N PHE A 85 -9.32 -10.57 18.20
CA PHE A 85 -8.29 -9.55 18.18
C PHE A 85 -7.03 -10.16 17.56
N ASN A 86 -6.50 -9.52 16.54
CA ASN A 86 -5.21 -9.88 15.99
C ASN A 86 -4.09 -9.46 16.94
N SER A 87 -2.95 -10.15 16.87
CA SER A 87 -1.77 -9.73 17.64
C SER A 87 -1.37 -8.33 17.25
N PRO A 88 -1.00 -7.46 18.21
CA PRO A 88 -0.49 -6.14 17.88
C PRO A 88 0.70 -6.24 16.95
N GLU A 89 0.70 -5.45 15.90
CA GLU A 89 1.83 -5.32 14.99
C GLU A 89 2.63 -4.08 15.38
N PHE A 90 3.95 -4.23 15.43
CA PHE A 90 4.87 -3.13 15.67
C PHE A 90 5.73 -2.91 14.42
N HIS A 91 5.59 -1.76 13.80
CA HIS A 91 6.36 -1.38 12.64
C HIS A 91 7.44 -0.37 13.00
N LEU A 92 8.63 -0.61 12.50
CA LEU A 92 9.76 0.30 12.59
C LEU A 92 10.00 0.91 11.21
N HIS A 93 9.97 2.22 11.15
CA HIS A 93 10.32 2.97 9.96
C HIS A 93 11.65 3.69 10.15
N ALA A 94 12.51 3.62 9.15
CA ALA A 94 13.70 4.44 9.09
C ALA A 94 13.91 4.96 7.67
N GLY A 95 14.35 6.21 7.53
CA GLY A 95 14.61 6.73 6.19
C GLY A 95 14.66 8.25 6.08
N GLY A 96 15.00 8.69 4.90
CA GLY A 96 15.17 10.07 4.52
C GLY A 96 16.41 10.29 3.67
N ALA A 97 16.76 11.54 3.41
CA ALA A 97 17.94 11.91 2.64
C ALA A 97 19.24 11.52 3.38
N LEU A 98 20.08 10.78 2.68
CA LEU A 98 21.45 10.41 3.11
C LEU A 98 22.48 11.36 2.54
N THR A 99 22.23 11.90 1.37
CA THR A 99 23.00 12.97 0.71
C THR A 99 22.05 13.84 -0.10
N GLU A 100 22.57 14.82 -0.81
CA GLU A 100 21.80 15.64 -1.75
C GLU A 100 21.04 14.83 -2.79
N ASN A 101 21.56 13.69 -3.23
CA ASN A 101 20.95 12.88 -4.29
C ASN A 101 20.54 11.48 -3.83
N PHE A 102 20.96 11.00 -2.66
CA PHE A 102 20.62 9.67 -2.16
C PHE A 102 19.71 9.75 -0.95
N SER A 103 18.75 8.86 -0.91
CA SER A 103 17.88 8.59 0.24
C SER A 103 17.77 7.09 0.48
N GLY A 104 17.30 6.71 1.65
CA GLY A 104 17.00 5.34 2.00
C GLY A 104 15.66 5.25 2.70
N TYR A 105 15.06 4.10 2.66
CA TYR A 105 13.83 3.77 3.38
C TYR A 105 13.85 2.33 3.85
N LEU A 106 13.41 2.13 5.07
CA LEU A 106 13.15 0.84 5.71
C LEU A 106 11.77 0.88 6.36
N ASN A 107 10.97 -0.12 6.10
CA ASN A 107 9.76 -0.47 6.85
C ASN A 107 9.88 -1.94 7.25
N ALA A 108 9.91 -2.22 8.54
CA ALA A 108 10.02 -3.55 9.10
C ALA A 108 8.90 -3.78 10.11
N ASN A 109 8.13 -4.83 9.91
CA ASN A 109 7.26 -5.38 10.94
C ASN A 109 8.12 -6.27 11.86
N VAL A 110 8.25 -5.85 13.12
CA VAL A 110 9.16 -6.51 14.08
C VAL A 110 8.76 -7.95 14.36
N ASN A 111 7.50 -8.31 14.14
CA ASN A 111 7.00 -9.66 14.40
C ASN A 111 7.22 -10.61 13.22
N ASN A 112 7.38 -10.10 11.99
CA ASN A 112 7.37 -10.93 10.81
C ASN A 112 8.57 -10.69 9.88
N GLU A 113 8.62 -9.54 9.19
CA GLU A 113 9.54 -9.36 8.08
C GLU A 113 9.83 -7.90 7.74
N ILE A 114 10.83 -7.71 6.90
CA ILE A 114 11.09 -6.44 6.24
C ILE A 114 10.09 -6.25 5.11
N GLU A 115 9.17 -5.33 5.25
CA GLU A 115 8.16 -5.04 4.23
C GLU A 115 8.73 -4.22 3.07
N ALA A 116 9.60 -3.25 3.36
CA ALA A 116 10.31 -2.49 2.35
C ALA A 116 11.69 -2.09 2.85
N ALA A 117 12.70 -2.17 1.99
CA ALA A 117 14.05 -1.70 2.30
C ALA A 117 14.78 -1.36 1.00
N TYR A 118 15.02 -0.08 0.73
CA TYR A 118 15.68 0.32 -0.50
C TYR A 118 16.52 1.59 -0.35
N LEU A 119 17.46 1.72 -1.26
CA LEU A 119 18.16 2.97 -1.53
C LEU A 119 17.61 3.58 -2.81
N GLN A 120 17.49 4.90 -2.83
CA GLN A 120 17.04 5.66 -3.98
C GLN A 120 18.03 6.78 -4.32
N TYR A 121 18.39 6.84 -5.58
CA TYR A 121 19.04 8.00 -6.18
C TYR A 121 17.96 8.89 -6.81
N THR A 122 18.03 10.21 -6.59
CA THR A 122 17.12 11.19 -7.19
C THR A 122 17.93 12.35 -7.73
N LYS A 123 17.81 12.61 -9.03
CA LYS A 123 18.39 13.79 -9.69
C LYS A 123 17.30 14.75 -10.10
N GLU A 124 17.36 15.97 -9.63
CA GLU A 124 16.36 17.00 -9.85
C GLU A 124 16.88 18.03 -10.86
N TRP A 125 16.00 18.49 -11.78
CA TRP A 125 16.27 19.55 -12.77
C TRP A 125 15.29 20.72 -12.66
N GLY A 126 14.36 20.68 -11.74
CA GLY A 126 13.34 21.70 -11.51
C GLY A 126 12.37 21.28 -10.43
N ASP A 127 11.24 21.96 -10.32
CA ASP A 127 10.24 21.61 -9.31
C ASP A 127 9.48 20.35 -9.69
N ASP A 128 9.15 20.21 -10.97
CA ASP A 128 8.31 19.14 -11.51
C ASP A 128 9.08 18.19 -12.44
N THR A 129 10.41 18.21 -12.38
CA THR A 129 11.22 17.37 -13.26
C THR A 129 12.34 16.72 -12.46
N TYR A 130 12.30 15.39 -12.39
CA TYR A 130 13.34 14.60 -11.74
C TYR A 130 13.38 13.17 -12.29
N PHE A 131 14.53 12.54 -12.13
CA PHE A 131 14.77 11.14 -12.38
C PHE A 131 15.02 10.42 -11.07
N THR A 132 14.60 9.15 -10.97
CA THR A 132 14.85 8.28 -9.83
C THR A 132 15.39 6.93 -10.27
N ALA A 133 16.22 6.32 -9.41
CA ALA A 133 16.61 4.93 -9.53
C ALA A 133 16.60 4.32 -8.12
N ARG A 134 15.94 3.18 -7.95
CA ARG A 134 15.84 2.48 -6.67
C ARG A 134 16.43 1.07 -6.77
N GLY A 135 16.99 0.59 -5.67
CA GLY A 135 17.42 -0.80 -5.53
C GLY A 135 17.20 -1.31 -4.13
N GLY A 136 16.68 -2.53 -4.01
CA GLY A 136 16.35 -3.16 -2.75
C GLY A 136 15.01 -3.91 -2.78
N ARG A 137 14.36 -4.03 -1.62
CA ARG A 137 12.99 -4.57 -1.50
C ARG A 137 11.99 -3.43 -1.72
N LEU A 138 11.27 -3.47 -2.82
CA LEU A 138 10.41 -2.38 -3.28
C LEU A 138 9.16 -2.88 -3.99
N SER A 139 8.19 -2.00 -4.14
CA SER A 139 6.95 -2.26 -4.90
C SER A 139 6.67 -1.11 -5.87
N PRO A 140 5.81 -1.31 -6.89
CA PRO A 140 5.29 -0.23 -7.71
C PRO A 140 4.59 0.83 -6.85
N THR A 141 5.12 2.07 -6.82
CA THR A 141 4.59 3.13 -5.93
C THR A 141 3.18 3.57 -6.29
N LEU A 142 2.83 3.47 -7.55
CA LEU A 142 1.58 3.96 -8.08
C LEU A 142 0.34 3.26 -7.50
N LEU A 143 0.34 1.94 -7.44
CA LEU A 143 -0.75 1.18 -6.84
C LEU A 143 -0.95 1.51 -5.36
N ARG A 144 0.11 1.69 -4.60
CA ARG A 144 0.04 2.06 -3.18
C ARG A 144 -0.60 3.43 -2.96
N ASN A 145 -0.46 4.34 -3.92
CA ASN A 145 -1.04 5.68 -3.82
C ASN A 145 -2.54 5.70 -4.09
N TYR A 146 -3.03 4.73 -4.85
CA TYR A 146 -4.40 4.74 -5.34
C TYR A 146 -5.31 3.68 -4.72
N GLY A 147 -4.76 2.68 -4.08
CA GLY A 147 -5.61 1.61 -3.60
C GLY A 147 -5.13 0.85 -2.40
N ASN A 148 -3.89 0.98 -1.98
CA ASN A 148 -3.37 0.08 -0.95
C ASN A 148 -2.86 0.84 0.26
N GLY A 149 -3.33 0.49 1.47
CA GLY A 149 -2.81 0.94 2.78
C GLY A 149 -2.81 2.46 3.01
N LEU A 150 -3.13 3.23 1.98
CA LEU A 150 -3.20 4.69 2.00
C LEU A 150 -4.63 5.21 1.79
N GLU A 151 -5.61 4.30 1.73
CA GLU A 151 -7.02 4.67 1.66
C GLU A 151 -7.61 4.97 3.05
N ALA A 152 -8.85 5.40 3.09
CA ALA A 152 -9.51 5.75 4.35
C ALA A 152 -9.89 4.50 5.18
N GLY A 153 -10.02 3.35 4.50
CA GLY A 153 -10.48 2.09 5.09
C GLY A 153 -9.43 1.33 5.90
N ALA A 154 -9.89 0.34 6.62
CA ALA A 154 -9.05 -0.63 7.31
C ALA A 154 -8.68 -1.80 6.39
N SER A 155 -9.53 -2.14 5.42
CA SER A 155 -9.29 -3.22 4.46
C SER A 155 -8.95 -2.71 3.07
N ASP A 156 -8.12 -3.45 2.36
CA ASP A 156 -7.76 -3.18 0.97
C ASP A 156 -8.87 -3.58 -0.01
N PRO A 157 -8.95 -2.93 -1.19
CA PRO A 157 -9.81 -3.40 -2.28
C PRO A 157 -9.47 -4.83 -2.70
N LEU A 158 -10.48 -5.67 -2.93
CA LEU A 158 -10.31 -7.08 -3.31
C LEU A 158 -9.38 -7.27 -4.51
N ILE A 159 -9.44 -6.37 -5.50
CA ILE A 159 -8.62 -6.47 -6.70
C ILE A 159 -7.12 -6.29 -6.43
N LEU A 160 -6.74 -5.76 -5.28
CA LEU A 160 -5.36 -5.54 -4.87
C LEU A 160 -4.87 -6.61 -3.89
N SER A 161 -5.75 -7.13 -3.03
CA SER A 161 -5.41 -8.08 -1.97
C SER A 161 -5.75 -9.53 -2.31
N ASP A 162 -6.79 -9.77 -3.12
CA ASP A 162 -7.31 -11.11 -3.46
C ASP A 162 -7.15 -11.41 -4.95
N THR A 163 -5.94 -11.21 -5.47
CA THR A 163 -5.61 -11.47 -6.88
C THR A 163 -4.84 -12.77 -7.09
N THR A 164 -4.76 -13.58 -6.05
CA THR A 164 -4.14 -14.90 -6.13
C THR A 164 -5.00 -15.83 -6.98
N LEU A 165 -4.41 -16.40 -8.02
CA LEU A 165 -5.01 -17.46 -8.83
C LEU A 165 -4.38 -18.79 -8.46
N ASN A 166 -5.11 -19.59 -7.67
CA ASN A 166 -4.68 -20.92 -7.20
C ASN A 166 -3.32 -20.90 -6.47
N ALA A 167 -2.26 -21.31 -7.09
CA ALA A 167 -0.95 -21.38 -6.45
C ALA A 167 -0.07 -20.14 -6.67
N ASN A 168 -0.46 -19.20 -7.53
CA ASN A 168 0.31 -17.99 -7.78
C ASN A 168 0.02 -16.95 -6.67
N PRO A 169 0.99 -16.63 -5.78
CA PRO A 169 0.80 -15.72 -4.66
C PRO A 169 0.90 -14.24 -5.05
N PHE A 170 0.96 -13.91 -6.34
CA PHE A 170 1.13 -12.54 -6.79
C PHE A 170 -0.04 -11.65 -6.37
N THR A 171 0.29 -10.52 -5.76
CA THR A 171 -0.62 -9.38 -5.55
C THR A 171 0.04 -8.11 -6.10
N PRO A 172 -0.74 -7.15 -6.65
CA PRO A 172 -0.17 -5.94 -7.26
C PRO A 172 0.62 -5.05 -6.30
N ASP A 173 0.35 -5.14 -5.01
CA ASP A 173 0.99 -4.35 -3.95
C ASP A 173 2.22 -5.02 -3.34
N ARG A 174 2.49 -6.26 -3.71
CA ARG A 174 3.58 -7.04 -3.14
C ARG A 174 4.94 -6.35 -3.31
N THR A 175 5.71 -6.32 -2.23
CA THR A 175 7.10 -5.89 -2.28
C THR A 175 8.01 -7.04 -2.69
N ASN A 176 9.01 -6.73 -3.52
CA ASN A 176 9.97 -7.72 -3.99
C ASN A 176 11.37 -7.11 -4.14
N ASN A 177 12.41 -7.95 -4.10
CA ASN A 177 13.78 -7.51 -4.31
C ASN A 177 14.01 -7.19 -5.79
N GLY A 178 14.58 -6.02 -6.08
CA GLY A 178 14.83 -5.62 -7.46
C GLY A 178 15.42 -4.24 -7.61
N ILE A 179 15.33 -3.75 -8.81
CA ILE A 179 15.74 -2.41 -9.20
C ILE A 179 14.66 -1.78 -10.07
N ASP A 180 14.48 -0.48 -9.95
CA ASP A 180 13.67 0.28 -10.88
C ASP A 180 14.28 1.64 -11.20
N VAL A 181 13.81 2.20 -12.29
CA VAL A 181 14.08 3.57 -12.70
C VAL A 181 12.76 4.25 -13.01
N GLY A 182 12.67 5.52 -12.70
CA GLY A 182 11.48 6.30 -12.94
C GLY A 182 11.78 7.79 -13.02
N GLY A 183 10.73 8.57 -13.10
CA GLY A 183 10.88 10.01 -13.07
C GLY A 183 9.59 10.75 -13.34
N ARG A 184 9.63 12.03 -13.01
CA ARG A 184 8.54 12.97 -13.27
C ARG A 184 8.98 14.01 -14.29
N TYR A 185 8.10 14.28 -15.21
CA TYR A 185 8.18 15.44 -16.10
C TYR A 185 6.84 16.16 -16.10
N GLN A 186 6.79 17.32 -15.47
CA GLN A 186 5.57 18.07 -15.26
C GLN A 186 4.48 17.23 -14.56
N MET A 187 3.37 16.97 -15.23
CA MET A 187 2.26 16.17 -14.70
C MET A 187 2.44 14.65 -14.87
N PHE A 188 3.42 14.22 -15.68
CA PHE A 188 3.62 12.80 -15.97
C PHE A 188 4.65 12.19 -15.03
N PHE A 189 4.35 11.00 -14.52
CA PHE A 189 5.29 10.15 -13.80
C PHE A 189 5.31 8.78 -14.46
N ALA A 190 6.50 8.24 -14.70
CA ALA A 190 6.67 6.91 -15.24
C ALA A 190 7.70 6.14 -14.42
N GLN A 191 7.54 4.83 -14.34
CA GLN A 191 8.47 3.94 -13.66
C GLN A 191 8.49 2.57 -14.36
N VAL A 192 9.67 1.99 -14.48
CA VAL A 192 9.88 0.63 -14.96
C VAL A 192 10.83 -0.09 -14.03
N GLY A 193 10.59 -1.37 -13.77
CA GLY A 193 11.41 -2.15 -12.84
C GLY A 193 11.54 -3.60 -13.24
N VAL A 194 12.60 -4.20 -12.71
CA VAL A 194 12.87 -5.64 -12.74
C VAL A 194 12.96 -6.12 -11.31
N LEU A 195 12.12 -7.08 -10.96
CA LEU A 195 12.03 -7.67 -9.63
C LEU A 195 12.44 -9.14 -9.69
N ASN A 196 12.82 -9.70 -8.56
CA ASN A 196 12.88 -11.14 -8.44
C ASN A 196 11.44 -11.68 -8.48
N GLY A 197 11.15 -12.64 -9.35
CA GLY A 197 9.94 -13.44 -9.24
C GLY A 197 10.01 -14.32 -7.98
N ASP A 198 8.95 -15.03 -7.65
CA ASP A 198 8.93 -16.03 -6.58
C ASP A 198 9.42 -15.60 -5.20
N ASP A 199 8.87 -14.59 -4.63
CA ASP A 199 9.06 -14.37 -3.22
C ASP A 199 7.88 -14.99 -2.45
N VAL A 200 7.93 -16.27 -2.21
CA VAL A 200 7.11 -16.88 -1.17
C VAL A 200 7.65 -16.38 0.15
N ALA A 201 6.83 -15.74 0.95
CA ALA A 201 7.16 -15.04 2.19
C ALA A 201 8.41 -15.56 2.91
N GLY A 202 9.45 -14.73 2.97
CA GLY A 202 10.66 -15.01 3.75
C GLY A 202 11.70 -15.95 3.12
N GLN A 203 11.53 -16.43 1.90
CA GLN A 203 12.56 -17.20 1.21
C GLN A 203 13.17 -16.36 0.08
N ALA A 204 14.49 -16.20 0.11
CA ALA A 204 15.20 -15.66 -1.04
C ALA A 204 14.87 -16.54 -2.24
N SER A 205 14.26 -15.94 -3.27
CA SER A 205 13.83 -16.70 -4.42
C SER A 205 14.99 -17.43 -5.06
N VAL A 206 14.92 -18.74 -5.08
CA VAL A 206 15.79 -19.60 -5.87
C VAL A 206 15.32 -19.58 -7.33
N GLY A 207 14.22 -18.87 -7.60
CA GLY A 207 13.55 -18.79 -8.88
C GLY A 207 14.42 -18.20 -9.98
N HIS A 208 14.37 -18.80 -11.15
CA HIS A 208 15.11 -18.38 -12.34
C HIS A 208 14.38 -17.24 -13.09
N HIS A 209 13.15 -16.93 -12.67
CA HIS A 209 12.29 -15.95 -13.33
C HIS A 209 12.53 -14.55 -12.77
N LYS A 210 12.43 -13.57 -13.65
CA LYS A 210 12.43 -12.15 -13.28
C LYS A 210 11.11 -11.56 -13.70
N ASP A 211 10.54 -10.77 -12.78
CA ASP A 211 9.35 -10.00 -13.06
C ASP A 211 9.73 -8.65 -13.64
N PHE A 212 8.90 -8.19 -14.54
CA PHE A 212 9.04 -6.87 -15.16
C PHE A 212 7.76 -6.09 -14.93
N TYR A 213 7.85 -4.83 -14.51
CA TYR A 213 6.70 -3.95 -14.40
C TYR A 213 6.93 -2.59 -15.03
N ALA A 214 5.84 -1.95 -15.43
CA ALA A 214 5.81 -0.59 -15.91
C ALA A 214 4.57 0.15 -15.37
N THR A 215 4.75 1.41 -15.00
CA THR A 215 3.67 2.32 -14.63
C THR A 215 3.79 3.62 -15.38
N LEU A 216 2.67 4.21 -15.75
CA LEU A 216 2.59 5.55 -16.33
C LEU A 216 1.42 6.28 -15.73
N GLU A 217 1.64 7.50 -15.26
CA GLU A 217 0.63 8.29 -14.58
C GLU A 217 0.63 9.74 -15.05
N ALA A 218 -0.55 10.33 -15.10
CA ALA A 218 -0.74 11.76 -15.31
C ALA A 218 -1.50 12.36 -14.13
N THR A 219 -0.88 13.32 -13.43
CA THR A 219 -1.44 14.04 -12.27
C THR A 219 -1.41 15.55 -12.50
N PRO A 220 -2.43 16.14 -13.18
CA PRO A 220 -2.43 17.56 -13.57
C PRO A 220 -2.37 18.52 -12.40
N ASP A 221 -2.99 18.20 -11.29
CA ASP A 221 -3.00 19.00 -10.05
C ASP A 221 -2.06 18.46 -8.96
N GLY A 222 -1.23 17.49 -9.32
CA GLY A 222 -0.28 16.84 -8.43
C GLY A 222 -0.86 15.70 -7.58
N VAL A 223 -2.18 15.50 -7.55
CA VAL A 223 -2.82 14.46 -6.72
C VAL A 223 -3.98 13.76 -7.41
N SER A 224 -4.81 14.46 -8.18
CA SER A 224 -5.83 13.84 -9.02
C SER A 224 -5.22 13.35 -10.32
N GLY A 225 -5.59 12.18 -10.78
CA GLY A 225 -4.98 11.67 -11.99
C GLY A 225 -5.51 10.32 -12.45
N VAL A 226 -4.88 9.86 -13.51
CA VAL A 226 -5.10 8.54 -14.11
C VAL A 226 -3.75 7.87 -14.32
N GLY A 227 -3.69 6.56 -14.12
CA GLY A 227 -2.49 5.78 -14.30
C GLY A 227 -2.76 4.43 -14.96
N LEU A 228 -1.72 3.92 -15.60
CA LEU A 228 -1.66 2.60 -16.21
C LEU A 228 -0.63 1.76 -15.48
N TYR A 229 -0.90 0.47 -15.38
CA TYR A 229 -0.03 -0.52 -14.78
C TYR A 229 0.07 -1.74 -15.68
N TYR A 230 1.27 -2.27 -15.79
CA TYR A 230 1.57 -3.53 -16.42
C TYR A 230 2.60 -4.29 -15.61
N HIS A 231 2.39 -5.59 -15.43
CA HIS A 231 3.33 -6.50 -14.79
C HIS A 231 3.35 -7.82 -15.56
N HIS A 232 4.53 -8.37 -15.76
CA HIS A 232 4.74 -9.68 -16.34
C HIS A 232 5.80 -10.41 -15.54
N GLY A 233 5.54 -11.67 -15.21
CA GLY A 233 6.45 -12.47 -14.41
C GLY A 233 6.29 -13.96 -14.65
N GLY A 234 7.05 -14.71 -13.88
CA GLY A 234 6.98 -16.16 -13.85
C GLY A 234 7.04 -16.68 -12.42
N TYR A 235 6.38 -17.79 -12.18
CA TYR A 235 6.31 -18.46 -10.91
C TYR A 235 6.56 -19.96 -11.07
N ASP A 236 7.49 -20.52 -10.29
CA ASP A 236 7.74 -21.94 -10.27
C ASP A 236 6.79 -22.63 -9.29
N LEU A 237 5.88 -23.43 -9.84
CA LEU A 237 4.97 -24.26 -9.06
C LEU A 237 5.70 -25.56 -8.69
N GLY A 238 6.15 -25.70 -7.45
CA GLY A 238 6.77 -26.95 -7.01
C GLY A 238 7.70 -26.80 -5.81
N ASP A 239 8.37 -27.87 -5.48
CA ASP A 239 9.38 -27.91 -4.44
C ASP A 239 10.61 -27.07 -4.85
N PRO A 240 10.99 -26.03 -4.09
CA PRO A 240 12.14 -25.20 -4.42
C PRO A 240 13.47 -25.98 -4.45
N THR A 241 13.49 -27.20 -3.94
CA THR A 241 14.67 -28.09 -3.97
C THR A 241 14.68 -29.06 -5.14
N ALA A 242 13.59 -29.14 -5.92
CA ALA A 242 13.46 -29.97 -7.11
C ALA A 242 13.61 -29.12 -8.38
N PRO A 243 14.00 -29.71 -9.53
CA PRO A 243 13.93 -29.00 -10.80
C PRO A 243 12.51 -28.48 -11.03
N PRO A 244 12.33 -27.26 -11.59
CA PRO A 244 11.03 -26.66 -11.79
C PRO A 244 10.14 -27.61 -12.61
N GLN A 245 9.10 -28.14 -11.97
CA GLN A 245 8.20 -29.11 -12.58
C GLN A 245 7.04 -28.46 -13.31
N LEU A 246 6.69 -27.24 -12.93
CA LEU A 246 5.59 -26.48 -13.53
C LEU A 246 5.96 -25.00 -13.48
N ALA A 247 6.15 -24.40 -14.63
CA ALA A 247 6.32 -22.96 -14.73
C ALA A 247 4.96 -22.31 -15.02
N ASP A 248 4.60 -21.33 -14.21
CA ASP A 248 3.51 -20.40 -14.48
C ASP A 248 4.10 -19.11 -15.03
N SER A 249 3.68 -18.68 -16.21
CA SER A 249 3.93 -17.33 -16.69
C SER A 249 2.66 -16.51 -16.55
N TYR A 250 2.78 -15.31 -16.00
CA TYR A 250 1.61 -14.49 -15.72
C TYR A 250 1.81 -13.04 -16.16
N HIS A 251 0.71 -12.38 -16.43
CA HIS A 251 0.69 -10.93 -16.56
C HIS A 251 -0.50 -10.31 -15.85
N ARG A 252 -0.33 -9.04 -15.48
CA ARG A 252 -1.36 -8.19 -14.88
C ARG A 252 -1.31 -6.84 -15.56
N GLU A 253 -2.47 -6.32 -15.91
CA GLU A 253 -2.60 -4.99 -16.49
C GLU A 253 -3.79 -4.27 -15.86
N GLY A 254 -3.65 -2.96 -15.66
CA GLY A 254 -4.68 -2.19 -14.99
C GLY A 254 -4.68 -0.72 -15.33
N VAL A 255 -5.81 -0.13 -15.05
CA VAL A 255 -6.00 1.31 -15.04
C VAL A 255 -6.57 1.72 -13.69
N PHE A 256 -6.10 2.83 -13.16
CA PHE A 256 -6.62 3.42 -11.93
C PHE A 256 -6.71 4.92 -12.08
N ALA A 257 -7.67 5.50 -11.37
CA ALA A 257 -7.93 6.92 -11.40
C ALA A 257 -8.37 7.39 -10.03
N ASN A 258 -8.08 8.63 -9.72
CA ASN A 258 -8.66 9.33 -8.59
C ASN A 258 -8.91 10.79 -8.92
N TYR A 259 -9.92 11.34 -8.27
CA TYR A 259 -10.21 12.76 -8.24
C TYR A 259 -10.33 13.22 -6.79
N SER A 260 -9.43 14.11 -6.39
CA SER A 260 -9.29 14.57 -5.00
C SER A 260 -9.64 16.05 -4.88
N GLN A 261 -10.48 16.35 -3.91
CA GLN A 261 -10.85 17.69 -3.51
C GLN A 261 -10.73 17.82 -1.98
N PRO A 262 -10.67 19.01 -1.39
CA PRO A 262 -10.52 19.17 0.05
C PRO A 262 -11.59 18.48 0.90
N LEU A 263 -12.81 18.32 0.38
CA LEU A 263 -13.94 17.73 1.10
C LEU A 263 -14.25 16.30 0.72
N PHE A 264 -13.72 15.81 -0.40
CA PHE A 264 -13.98 14.44 -0.85
C PHE A 264 -12.91 13.93 -1.83
N ARG A 265 -12.86 12.61 -1.97
CA ARG A 265 -12.10 11.92 -3.01
C ARG A 265 -12.94 10.81 -3.62
N ILE A 266 -12.83 10.64 -4.93
CA ILE A 266 -13.35 9.49 -5.65
C ILE A 266 -12.14 8.75 -6.21
N ALA A 267 -12.07 7.44 -5.99
CA ALA A 267 -10.99 6.59 -6.51
C ALA A 267 -11.55 5.29 -7.06
N GLY A 268 -10.83 4.69 -7.97
CA GLY A 268 -11.18 3.39 -8.51
C GLY A 268 -10.06 2.81 -9.37
N ALA A 269 -10.11 1.50 -9.54
CA ALA A 269 -9.21 0.78 -10.42
C ALA A 269 -9.93 -0.36 -11.12
N TYR A 270 -9.43 -0.73 -12.27
CA TYR A 270 -9.73 -1.98 -12.97
C TYR A 270 -8.43 -2.72 -13.21
N LEU A 271 -8.42 -4.02 -12.93
CA LEU A 271 -7.29 -4.91 -13.19
C LEU A 271 -7.77 -6.11 -13.99
N TYR A 272 -6.95 -6.53 -14.93
CA TYR A 272 -7.05 -7.79 -15.63
C TYR A 272 -5.74 -8.57 -15.45
N GLY A 273 -5.84 -9.90 -15.33
CA GLY A 273 -4.70 -10.78 -15.26
C GLY A 273 -4.96 -12.14 -15.88
N GLN A 274 -3.89 -12.78 -16.31
CA GLN A 274 -3.91 -14.11 -16.88
C GLN A 274 -2.67 -14.86 -16.43
N ASP A 275 -2.86 -16.14 -16.07
CA ASP A 275 -1.82 -17.07 -15.69
C ASP A 275 -1.85 -18.25 -16.65
N HIS A 276 -0.69 -18.55 -17.26
CA HIS A 276 -0.49 -19.66 -18.16
C HIS A 276 0.35 -20.73 -17.46
N VAL A 277 -0.31 -21.78 -16.99
CA VAL A 277 0.35 -22.96 -16.43
C VAL A 277 0.48 -24.02 -17.50
N ALA A 278 1.69 -24.47 -17.81
CA ALA A 278 1.99 -25.31 -18.97
C ALA A 278 1.17 -26.62 -19.05
N THR A 279 0.65 -27.10 -17.93
CA THR A 279 -0.14 -28.36 -17.87
C THR A 279 -1.64 -28.14 -17.65
N VAL A 280 -2.08 -26.88 -17.57
CA VAL A 280 -3.46 -26.51 -17.28
C VAL A 280 -4.09 -25.78 -18.45
N THR A 281 -5.25 -26.24 -18.88
CA THR A 281 -6.07 -25.56 -19.88
C THR A 281 -7.53 -25.56 -19.45
N PRO A 282 -8.30 -24.45 -19.60
CA PRO A 282 -7.85 -23.16 -20.15
C PRO A 282 -6.94 -22.36 -19.19
N ASP A 283 -6.28 -21.32 -19.72
CA ASP A 283 -5.54 -20.36 -18.89
C ASP A 283 -6.43 -19.78 -17.79
N ARG A 284 -5.83 -19.58 -16.62
CA ARG A 284 -6.51 -18.95 -15.49
C ARG A 284 -6.57 -17.45 -15.71
N LYS A 285 -7.69 -16.84 -15.33
CA LYS A 285 -7.91 -15.39 -15.53
C LYS A 285 -8.48 -14.75 -14.28
N ILE A 286 -8.05 -13.52 -14.00
CA ILE A 286 -8.66 -12.64 -13.02
C ILE A 286 -9.00 -11.32 -13.66
N GLN A 287 -10.14 -10.76 -13.32
CA GLN A 287 -10.52 -9.40 -13.64
C GLN A 287 -11.38 -8.85 -12.53
N GLY A 288 -11.25 -7.56 -12.30
CA GLY A 288 -12.08 -6.91 -11.30
C GLY A 288 -11.89 -5.42 -11.29
N TRP A 289 -12.71 -4.78 -10.49
CA TRP A 289 -12.66 -3.35 -10.27
C TRP A 289 -13.17 -3.00 -8.89
N TYR A 290 -12.75 -1.85 -8.42
CA TYR A 290 -13.40 -1.20 -7.28
C TYR A 290 -13.70 0.26 -7.60
N ALA A 291 -14.66 0.80 -6.86
CA ALA A 291 -14.91 2.24 -6.79
C ALA A 291 -15.13 2.63 -5.33
N GLN A 292 -14.49 3.72 -4.91
CA GLN A 292 -14.56 4.22 -3.54
C GLN A 292 -14.81 5.73 -3.54
N VAL A 293 -15.67 6.17 -2.64
CA VAL A 293 -15.91 7.58 -2.36
C VAL A 293 -15.57 7.83 -0.91
N ASN A 294 -14.70 8.80 -0.67
CA ASN A 294 -14.34 9.27 0.67
C ASN A 294 -14.87 10.69 0.86
N GLY A 295 -15.41 10.97 2.03
CA GLY A 295 -15.80 12.32 2.46
C GLY A 295 -14.99 12.74 3.69
N TYR A 296 -14.66 14.01 3.76
CA TYR A 296 -13.92 14.64 4.86
C TYR A 296 -14.75 15.74 5.50
N PRO A 297 -15.83 15.39 6.26
CA PRO A 297 -16.73 16.37 6.84
C PRO A 297 -16.06 17.28 7.86
N SER A 298 -14.94 16.84 8.43
CA SER A 298 -14.10 17.63 9.34
C SER A 298 -12.68 17.08 9.37
N GLY A 299 -11.74 17.84 9.93
CA GLY A 299 -10.38 17.34 10.18
C GLY A 299 -10.28 16.24 11.26
N TRP A 300 -11.40 15.78 11.80
CA TRP A 300 -11.46 14.72 12.82
C TRP A 300 -12.06 13.41 12.32
N VAL A 301 -12.76 13.44 11.18
CA VAL A 301 -13.52 12.30 10.67
C VAL A 301 -13.35 12.22 9.16
N ALA A 302 -13.03 11.03 8.66
CA ALA A 302 -13.23 10.64 7.27
C ALA A 302 -14.27 9.53 7.22
N VAL A 303 -15.14 9.55 6.22
CA VAL A 303 -16.13 8.50 5.96
C VAL A 303 -15.96 7.98 4.55
N TRP A 304 -16.26 6.70 4.31
CA TRP A 304 -16.17 6.16 2.96
C TRP A 304 -17.24 5.11 2.68
N VAL A 305 -17.43 4.90 1.39
CA VAL A 305 -18.15 3.75 0.83
C VAL A 305 -17.33 3.19 -0.31
N ARG A 306 -17.19 1.86 -0.37
CA ARG A 306 -16.51 1.13 -1.44
C ARG A 306 -17.38 -0.01 -1.95
N TYR A 307 -17.26 -0.25 -3.23
CA TYR A 307 -17.79 -1.44 -3.87
C TYR A 307 -16.71 -2.10 -4.71
N ASP A 308 -16.56 -3.41 -4.53
CA ASP A 308 -15.61 -4.27 -5.20
C ASP A 308 -16.36 -5.35 -6.00
N ASP A 309 -15.87 -5.70 -7.18
CA ASP A 309 -16.36 -6.80 -7.99
C ASP A 309 -15.19 -7.50 -8.66
N THR A 310 -14.89 -8.72 -8.24
CA THR A 310 -13.83 -9.55 -8.79
C THR A 310 -14.38 -10.82 -9.39
N LYS A 311 -13.73 -11.30 -10.43
CA LYS A 311 -14.08 -12.51 -11.16
C LYS A 311 -12.83 -13.28 -11.47
N THR A 312 -12.72 -14.50 -10.97
CA THR A 312 -11.69 -15.46 -11.31
C THR A 312 -12.28 -16.55 -12.21
N THR A 313 -11.47 -17.07 -13.10
CA THR A 313 -11.86 -18.20 -13.98
C THR A 313 -10.65 -19.14 -14.01
N ASP A 314 -10.89 -20.40 -13.71
CA ASP A 314 -9.91 -21.47 -13.75
C ASP A 314 -10.50 -22.75 -14.39
N GLU A 315 -9.79 -23.86 -14.29
CA GLU A 315 -10.21 -25.17 -14.79
C GLU A 315 -11.46 -25.72 -14.10
N THR A 316 -11.80 -25.24 -12.91
CA THR A 316 -12.96 -25.68 -12.13
C THR A 316 -14.22 -24.87 -12.45
N GLY A 317 -14.05 -23.72 -13.10
CA GLY A 317 -15.14 -22.84 -13.48
C GLY A 317 -14.88 -21.37 -13.22
N GLN A 318 -15.95 -20.65 -12.93
CA GLN A 318 -15.93 -19.22 -12.69
C GLN A 318 -16.43 -18.90 -11.29
N LEU A 319 -15.61 -18.18 -10.53
CA LEU A 319 -15.98 -17.61 -9.24
C LEU A 319 -16.11 -16.08 -9.39
N ARG A 320 -17.17 -15.50 -8.84
CA ARG A 320 -17.35 -14.05 -8.73
C ARG A 320 -17.54 -13.67 -7.28
N THR A 321 -16.75 -12.71 -6.82
CA THR A 321 -16.85 -12.13 -5.48
C THR A 321 -17.24 -10.67 -5.60
N ARG A 322 -18.22 -10.24 -4.83
CA ARG A 322 -18.65 -8.85 -4.71
C ARG A 322 -18.59 -8.44 -3.26
N GLN A 323 -18.17 -7.22 -3.01
CA GLN A 323 -18.10 -6.69 -1.64
C GLN A 323 -18.57 -5.25 -1.62
N GLY A 324 -19.49 -4.95 -0.74
CA GLY A 324 -19.85 -3.58 -0.38
C GLY A 324 -19.33 -3.27 1.02
N THR A 325 -18.62 -2.15 1.17
CA THR A 325 -18.00 -1.75 2.43
C THR A 325 -18.32 -0.29 2.74
N VAL A 326 -18.61 0.00 3.99
CA VAL A 326 -18.78 1.37 4.49
C VAL A 326 -17.99 1.52 5.77
N GLY A 327 -17.49 2.72 6.03
CA GLY A 327 -16.76 2.93 7.28
C GLY A 327 -16.48 4.39 7.60
N ALA A 328 -15.82 4.56 8.74
CA ALA A 328 -15.37 5.85 9.22
C ALA A 328 -14.01 5.73 9.92
N THR A 329 -13.16 6.71 9.71
CA THR A 329 -11.90 6.86 10.42
C THR A 329 -11.96 8.12 11.26
N PHE A 330 -11.61 7.98 12.53
CA PHE A 330 -11.62 9.03 13.51
C PHE A 330 -10.20 9.37 13.93
N LYS A 331 -9.85 10.63 13.91
CA LYS A 331 -8.66 11.12 14.58
C LYS A 331 -8.89 11.09 16.09
N VAL A 332 -8.09 10.32 16.82
CA VAL A 332 -8.14 10.32 18.30
C VAL A 332 -7.38 11.53 18.81
N PHE A 333 -6.16 11.72 18.31
CA PHE A 333 -5.35 12.91 18.56
C PHE A 333 -4.29 13.08 17.46
N GLU A 334 -3.77 14.30 17.34
CA GLU A 334 -2.61 14.64 16.52
C GLU A 334 -1.82 15.72 17.28
N MET A 335 -0.59 15.42 17.60
CA MET A 335 0.42 16.34 18.12
C MET A 335 1.60 16.36 17.17
N ASN A 336 2.49 17.36 17.25
CA ASN A 336 3.58 17.55 16.29
C ASN A 336 4.45 16.31 16.07
N THR A 337 4.28 15.28 16.86
CA THR A 337 5.22 14.16 16.93
C THR A 337 4.56 12.83 17.19
N THR A 338 3.25 12.77 17.40
CA THR A 338 2.51 11.54 17.62
C THR A 338 1.07 11.68 17.16
N SER A 339 0.50 10.61 16.69
CA SER A 339 -0.89 10.60 16.24
C SER A 339 -1.55 9.26 16.51
N ALA A 340 -2.85 9.28 16.74
CA ALA A 340 -3.65 8.06 16.76
C ALA A 340 -4.94 8.23 15.99
N ARG A 341 -5.35 7.14 15.36
CA ARG A 341 -6.62 7.04 14.64
C ARG A 341 -7.31 5.71 14.96
N ILE A 342 -8.62 5.71 14.84
CA ILE A 342 -9.44 4.50 14.85
C ILE A 342 -10.20 4.44 13.55
N ALA A 343 -10.09 3.33 12.83
CA ALA A 343 -10.93 3.03 11.67
C ALA A 343 -11.94 1.96 12.04
N LEU A 344 -13.19 2.18 11.68
CA LEU A 344 -14.29 1.23 11.83
C LEU A 344 -14.86 0.95 10.44
N GLU A 345 -14.99 -0.32 10.12
CA GLU A 345 -15.47 -0.77 8.82
C GLU A 345 -16.53 -1.87 8.98
N ALA A 346 -17.56 -1.81 8.17
CA ALA A 346 -18.55 -2.87 8.05
C ALA A 346 -18.80 -3.15 6.57
N GLY A 347 -18.95 -4.42 6.22
CA GLY A 347 -19.13 -4.84 4.83
C GLY A 347 -19.95 -6.10 4.70
N ARG A 348 -20.31 -6.37 3.46
CA ARG A 348 -20.92 -7.62 3.04
C ARG A 348 -20.24 -8.12 1.79
N GLN A 349 -19.72 -9.34 1.88
CA GLN A 349 -19.16 -10.06 0.76
C GLN A 349 -20.14 -11.11 0.26
N GLU A 350 -20.29 -11.22 -1.04
CA GLU A 350 -21.16 -12.19 -1.71
C GLU A 350 -20.33 -13.04 -2.67
N MET A 351 -20.43 -14.36 -2.52
CA MET A 351 -19.90 -15.38 -3.42
C MET A 351 -21.04 -16.29 -3.85
N PRO A 352 -20.93 -17.08 -4.94
CA PRO A 352 -21.97 -18.00 -5.37
C PRO A 352 -22.41 -18.93 -4.22
N GLY A 353 -23.67 -18.82 -3.82
CA GLY A 353 -24.27 -19.65 -2.77
C GLY A 353 -23.97 -19.25 -1.33
N THR A 354 -23.16 -18.23 -1.10
CA THR A 354 -22.80 -17.77 0.25
C THR A 354 -22.74 -16.26 0.35
N HIS A 355 -22.91 -15.76 1.58
CA HIS A 355 -22.63 -14.36 1.91
C HIS A 355 -22.02 -14.29 3.31
N THR A 356 -21.11 -13.34 3.48
CA THR A 356 -20.41 -13.08 4.75
C THR A 356 -20.56 -11.61 5.11
N ASN A 357 -21.00 -11.31 6.32
CA ASN A 357 -20.91 -9.96 6.85
C ASN A 357 -19.53 -9.80 7.50
N LEU A 358 -18.89 -8.68 7.23
CA LEU A 358 -17.55 -8.35 7.67
C LEU A 358 -17.61 -7.15 8.60
N GLY A 359 -16.71 -7.10 9.56
CA GLY A 359 -16.49 -5.95 10.41
C GLY A 359 -15.02 -5.88 10.79
N VAL A 360 -14.43 -4.70 10.70
CA VAL A 360 -13.04 -4.45 11.11
C VAL A 360 -13.01 -3.22 11.99
N ALA A 361 -12.28 -3.30 13.09
CA ALA A 361 -11.93 -2.16 13.91
C ALA A 361 -10.40 -2.12 14.04
N ASN A 362 -9.81 -1.04 13.60
CA ASN A 362 -8.37 -0.87 13.57
C ASN A 362 -7.97 0.37 14.37
N LEU A 363 -7.00 0.23 15.27
CA LEU A 363 -6.37 1.32 16.00
C LEU A 363 -4.90 1.40 15.58
N ILE A 364 -4.50 2.52 15.02
CA ILE A 364 -3.12 2.81 14.71
C ILE A 364 -2.64 3.96 15.58
N TRP A 365 -1.52 3.73 16.25
CA TRP A 365 -0.79 4.73 17.04
C TRP A 365 0.64 4.85 16.53
N ALA A 366 0.96 6.00 15.96
CA ALA A 366 2.27 6.33 15.42
C ALA A 366 3.05 7.26 16.37
N PHE A 367 4.37 7.01 16.54
CA PHE A 367 5.26 7.71 17.49
C PHE A 367 6.71 7.85 16.97
#